data_3ffaeb37a90a2c0a8780f901e4601cc6
#
_entry.id   3ffaeb37a90a2c0a8780f901e4601cc6
#
_cell.length_a   1.000
_cell.length_b   1.000
_cell.length_c   1.000
_cell.angle_alpha   90.00
_cell.angle_beta   90.00
_cell.angle_gamma   90.00
#
_symmetry.space_group_name_H-M   'P 1'
#
loop_
_entity.id
_entity.type
_entity.pdbx_description
1 polymer ?
#
loop_
_entity_poly.entity_id
_entity_poly.type
_entity_poly.pdbx_seq_one_letter_code
_entity_poly.pdbx_strand_id
1 'polypeptide(L)'
;VDQVSLVLNLPASPFNYANPTLPAYITAPPIQAQVNTPANNQITDNGATLGRVLFYDKNLSINNSISCASCHKQANAFSDTDVKSKGFNGGLTGRHSMPLTNAKYYPNGRFFWDQRAASLEEQVLAPIQDLVEMGMTLPQLETKLRNLPYYSSLFTKAFGDATINSNRISLALSQFVRSIVSFQSKYDVGRATFPVNSAPAPNAVFSNFTIAENRGKEIFLSPQNACAACHGSETFTAPQEKNNGLDLTTTDRGFGFVANNTNL
;
A
#
# COMPACT_ATOMS: atom_id res chain seq x y z
N VAL A 1 26.30 -9.42 20.93
CA VAL A 1 25.13 -10.08 20.31
C VAL A 1 24.25 -9.00 19.71
N ASP A 2 23.87 -9.17 18.43
CA ASP A 2 23.00 -8.21 17.76
C ASP A 2 21.62 -8.21 18.44
N GLN A 3 21.21 -7.06 19.00
CA GLN A 3 19.93 -6.90 19.69
C GLN A 3 18.73 -7.23 18.76
N VAL A 4 18.91 -7.06 17.45
CA VAL A 4 17.89 -7.43 16.44
C VAL A 4 17.60 -8.92 16.50
N SER A 5 18.63 -9.77 16.53
CA SER A 5 18.46 -11.23 16.54
C SER A 5 17.91 -11.79 17.86
N LEU A 6 18.02 -11.03 18.97
CA LEU A 6 17.48 -11.44 20.26
C LEU A 6 15.96 -11.17 20.40
N VAL A 7 15.47 -10.17 19.69
CA VAL A 7 14.09 -9.66 19.85
C VAL A 7 13.24 -9.97 18.61
N LEU A 8 13.87 -9.90 17.43
CA LEU A 8 13.16 -10.01 16.15
C LEU A 8 13.62 -11.27 15.41
N ASN A 9 12.67 -12.07 14.95
CA ASN A 9 12.95 -13.21 14.08
C ASN A 9 13.08 -12.75 12.61
N LEU A 10 14.17 -12.03 12.32
CA LEU A 10 14.50 -11.62 10.96
C LEU A 10 15.48 -12.60 10.32
N PRO A 11 15.40 -12.82 8.99
CA PRO A 11 16.39 -13.62 8.28
C PRO A 11 17.77 -12.98 8.35
N ALA A 12 18.83 -13.79 8.25
CA ALA A 12 20.21 -13.32 8.29
C ALA A 12 20.53 -12.31 7.17
N SER A 13 19.91 -12.48 6.00
CA SER A 13 19.94 -11.51 4.90
C SER A 13 18.55 -10.94 4.69
N PRO A 14 18.39 -9.64 4.39
CA PRO A 14 17.10 -9.05 4.04
C PRO A 14 16.44 -9.79 2.87
N PHE A 15 15.10 -9.75 2.81
CA PHE A 15 14.40 -10.15 1.60
C PHE A 15 14.73 -9.17 0.46
N ASN A 16 14.67 -9.66 -0.77
CA ASN A 16 14.84 -8.83 -1.96
C ASN A 16 13.55 -8.00 -2.21
N TYR A 17 13.45 -6.84 -1.55
CA TYR A 17 12.36 -5.89 -1.73
C TYR A 17 12.62 -4.91 -2.88
N ALA A 18 13.91 -4.58 -3.11
CA ALA A 18 14.31 -3.58 -4.09
C ALA A 18 14.11 -4.07 -5.53
N ASN A 19 14.40 -5.34 -5.79
CA ASN A 19 14.39 -5.94 -7.12
C ASN A 19 13.61 -7.26 -7.16
N PRO A 20 12.31 -7.26 -6.84
CA PRO A 20 11.48 -8.47 -6.95
C PRO A 20 11.39 -8.90 -8.42
N THR A 21 11.28 -10.21 -8.65
CA THR A 21 10.97 -10.72 -9.99
C THR A 21 9.53 -10.38 -10.34
N LEU A 22 9.33 -9.52 -11.33
CA LEU A 22 8.03 -9.09 -11.81
C LEU A 22 7.83 -9.53 -13.26
N PRO A 23 6.56 -9.75 -13.71
CA PRO A 23 6.27 -9.94 -15.12
C PRO A 23 6.79 -8.77 -15.96
N ALA A 24 7.31 -9.04 -17.14
CA ALA A 24 7.94 -8.03 -18.00
C ALA A 24 7.00 -6.86 -18.35
N TYR A 25 5.69 -7.11 -18.49
CA TYR A 25 4.71 -6.06 -18.81
C TYR A 25 4.51 -5.06 -17.65
N ILE A 26 4.86 -5.44 -16.39
CA ILE A 26 4.79 -4.53 -15.23
C ILE A 26 5.99 -3.58 -15.21
N THR A 27 7.14 -4.02 -15.71
CA THR A 27 8.37 -3.22 -15.74
C THR A 27 8.55 -2.39 -17.01
N ALA A 28 7.58 -2.45 -17.93
CA ALA A 28 7.56 -1.73 -19.19
C ALA A 28 6.46 -0.64 -19.23
N PRO A 29 6.54 0.35 -20.15
CA PRO A 29 5.42 1.24 -20.42
C PRO A 29 4.19 0.47 -20.90
N PRO A 30 2.95 0.89 -20.53
CA PRO A 30 2.62 2.10 -19.78
C PRO A 30 2.66 1.93 -18.25
N ILE A 31 2.80 0.69 -17.71
CA ILE A 31 2.69 0.44 -16.27
C ILE A 31 3.85 1.06 -15.49
N GLN A 32 5.06 1.01 -16.03
CA GLN A 32 6.21 1.66 -15.39
C GLN A 32 5.99 3.16 -15.15
N ALA A 33 5.27 3.84 -16.05
CA ALA A 33 4.94 5.27 -15.91
C ALA A 33 3.97 5.56 -14.75
N GLN A 34 3.31 4.55 -14.19
CA GLN A 34 2.40 4.68 -13.05
C GLN A 34 3.13 4.63 -11.70
N VAL A 35 4.43 4.30 -11.70
CA VAL A 35 5.19 4.14 -10.45
C VAL A 35 5.33 5.48 -9.72
N ASN A 36 4.79 5.54 -8.49
CA ASN A 36 4.81 6.74 -7.65
C ASN A 36 5.98 6.78 -6.65
N THR A 37 7.05 6.02 -6.89
CA THR A 37 8.22 6.00 -6.03
C THR A 37 9.05 7.27 -6.27
N PRO A 38 9.24 8.15 -5.26
CA PRO A 38 10.02 9.36 -5.45
C PRO A 38 11.52 9.08 -5.58
N ALA A 39 12.23 9.91 -6.32
CA ALA A 39 13.66 9.72 -6.59
C ALA A 39 14.52 9.67 -5.32
N ASN A 40 14.13 10.40 -4.29
CA ASN A 40 14.84 10.48 -3.00
C ASN A 40 14.42 9.40 -1.99
N ASN A 41 13.50 8.49 -2.34
CA ASN A 41 13.08 7.39 -1.48
C ASN A 41 12.87 6.10 -2.29
N GLN A 42 13.92 5.65 -2.99
CA GLN A 42 13.91 4.38 -3.69
C GLN A 42 13.85 3.21 -2.69
N ILE A 43 13.20 2.12 -3.07
CA ILE A 43 13.12 0.92 -2.22
C ILE A 43 14.52 0.32 -2.08
N THR A 44 14.96 0.13 -0.85
CA THR A 44 16.15 -0.64 -0.49
C THR A 44 15.75 -1.81 0.38
N ASP A 45 16.50 -2.91 0.34
CA ASP A 45 16.17 -4.10 1.12
C ASP A 45 16.22 -3.82 2.64
N ASN A 46 17.19 -3.04 3.09
CA ASN A 46 17.29 -2.64 4.49
C ASN A 46 16.21 -1.63 4.90
N GLY A 47 15.89 -0.65 4.04
CA GLY A 47 14.84 0.33 4.29
C GLY A 47 13.47 -0.31 4.39
N ALA A 48 13.15 -1.20 3.44
CA ALA A 48 11.89 -1.97 3.47
C ALA A 48 11.85 -2.97 4.65
N THR A 49 12.99 -3.55 5.05
CA THR A 49 13.05 -4.40 6.27
C THR A 49 12.73 -3.60 7.52
N LEU A 50 13.33 -2.41 7.69
CA LEU A 50 12.97 -1.50 8.78
C LEU A 50 11.50 -1.13 8.72
N GLY A 51 10.99 -0.77 7.54
CA GLY A 51 9.58 -0.44 7.32
C GLY A 51 8.64 -1.59 7.69
N ARG A 52 9.01 -2.83 7.37
CA ARG A 52 8.27 -4.02 7.79
C ARG A 52 8.25 -4.17 9.31
N VAL A 53 9.37 -3.98 9.99
CA VAL A 53 9.41 -4.05 11.46
C VAL A 53 8.48 -2.99 12.05
N LEU A 54 8.58 -1.75 11.61
CA LEU A 54 7.70 -0.64 12.02
C LEU A 54 6.22 -0.97 11.77
N PHE A 55 5.89 -1.54 10.62
CA PHE A 55 4.51 -1.86 10.23
C PHE A 55 3.83 -2.87 11.15
N TYR A 56 4.58 -3.85 11.67
CA TYR A 56 4.07 -4.88 12.58
C TYR A 56 4.27 -4.55 14.06
N ASP A 57 5.03 -3.50 14.40
CA ASP A 57 5.34 -3.17 15.79
C ASP A 57 4.22 -2.39 16.45
N LYS A 58 3.61 -2.97 17.47
CA LYS A 58 2.57 -2.33 18.28
C LYS A 58 3.07 -1.16 19.12
N ASN A 59 4.40 -1.04 19.30
CA ASN A 59 4.98 0.13 19.97
C ASN A 59 4.71 1.45 19.24
N LEU A 60 4.23 1.41 17.99
CA LEU A 60 3.83 2.62 17.26
C LEU A 60 2.49 3.19 17.74
N SER A 61 1.70 2.47 18.55
CA SER A 61 0.51 3.03 19.22
C SER A 61 0.81 3.45 20.68
N ILE A 62 0.04 4.38 21.19
CA ILE A 62 0.31 5.00 22.50
C ILE A 62 0.32 3.99 23.65
N ASN A 63 -0.55 3.00 23.61
CA ASN A 63 -0.70 1.95 24.62
C ASN A 63 -0.14 0.57 24.20
N ASN A 64 0.60 0.48 23.10
CA ASN A 64 1.19 -0.75 22.56
C ASN A 64 0.16 -1.84 22.18
N SER A 65 -1.07 -1.47 21.86
CA SER A 65 -2.12 -2.44 21.59
C SER A 65 -2.25 -2.80 20.11
N ILE A 66 -2.00 -1.87 19.21
CA ILE A 66 -2.16 -2.04 17.76
C ILE A 66 -0.94 -1.57 16.97
N SER A 67 -0.87 -2.03 15.73
CA SER A 67 0.11 -1.65 14.72
C SER A 67 -0.61 -1.42 13.37
N CYS A 68 0.10 -1.00 12.33
CA CYS A 68 -0.48 -0.90 10.98
C CYS A 68 -1.08 -2.25 10.53
N ALA A 69 -0.40 -3.37 10.84
CA ALA A 69 -0.88 -4.72 10.54
C ALA A 69 -2.16 -5.12 11.27
N SER A 70 -2.60 -4.39 12.29
CA SER A 70 -3.86 -4.66 12.99
C SER A 70 -5.08 -4.34 12.12
N CYS A 71 -4.95 -3.31 11.26
CA CYS A 71 -5.99 -2.86 10.33
C CYS A 71 -5.68 -3.26 8.88
N HIS A 72 -4.40 -3.42 8.53
CA HIS A 72 -3.96 -3.86 7.21
C HIS A 72 -3.43 -5.30 7.29
N LYS A 73 -4.37 -6.26 7.35
CA LYS A 73 -4.09 -7.68 7.57
C LYS A 73 -3.57 -8.35 6.29
N GLN A 74 -2.40 -8.94 6.34
CA GLN A 74 -1.76 -9.58 5.18
C GLN A 74 -2.66 -10.64 4.53
N ALA A 75 -3.39 -11.44 5.33
CA ALA A 75 -4.31 -12.47 4.83
C ALA A 75 -5.48 -11.90 4.00
N ASN A 76 -5.75 -10.60 4.10
CA ASN A 76 -6.84 -9.91 3.42
C ASN A 76 -6.30 -8.86 2.43
N ALA A 77 -5.23 -9.18 1.72
CA ALA A 77 -4.54 -8.25 0.80
C ALA A 77 -4.12 -6.93 1.47
N PHE A 78 -3.73 -6.98 2.75
CA PHE A 78 -3.40 -5.82 3.57
C PHE A 78 -4.56 -4.83 3.74
N SER A 79 -5.79 -5.35 3.82
CA SER A 79 -7.01 -4.62 4.19
C SER A 79 -7.61 -5.20 5.48
N ASP A 80 -8.75 -4.69 5.94
CA ASP A 80 -9.49 -5.25 7.08
C ASP A 80 -10.68 -6.10 6.61
N THR A 81 -11.17 -6.99 7.48
CA THR A 81 -12.44 -7.70 7.32
C THR A 81 -13.62 -6.92 7.87
N ASP A 82 -13.37 -6.02 8.84
CA ASP A 82 -14.37 -5.17 9.44
C ASP A 82 -14.63 -3.94 8.58
N VAL A 83 -15.87 -3.50 8.49
CA VAL A 83 -16.25 -2.26 7.74
C VAL A 83 -15.47 -1.04 8.25
N LYS A 84 -15.24 -0.98 9.56
CA LYS A 84 -14.41 0.03 10.23
C LYS A 84 -13.49 -0.67 11.22
N SER A 85 -12.20 -0.35 11.14
CA SER A 85 -11.20 -0.93 12.02
C SER A 85 -11.30 -0.37 13.43
N LYS A 86 -10.83 -1.16 14.42
CA LYS A 86 -10.78 -0.74 15.83
C LYS A 86 -9.42 -0.10 16.13
N GLY A 87 -9.44 1.11 16.65
CA GLY A 87 -8.25 1.80 17.11
C GLY A 87 -7.78 1.36 18.50
N PHE A 88 -6.76 2.03 19.02
CA PHE A 88 -6.01 1.63 20.21
C PHE A 88 -6.84 1.57 21.51
N ASN A 89 -7.95 2.31 21.58
CA ASN A 89 -8.89 2.31 22.73
C ASN A 89 -10.25 1.73 22.38
N GLY A 90 -10.38 1.02 21.25
CA GLY A 90 -11.62 0.41 20.79
C GLY A 90 -12.55 1.32 19.98
N GLY A 91 -12.19 2.59 19.80
CA GLY A 91 -12.89 3.50 18.88
C GLY A 91 -12.83 2.98 17.44
N LEU A 92 -13.83 3.30 16.61
CA LEU A 92 -13.90 2.87 15.22
C LEU A 92 -13.37 3.95 14.28
N THR A 93 -12.60 3.53 13.26
CA THR A 93 -12.14 4.43 12.19
C THR A 93 -13.29 5.04 11.41
N GLY A 94 -13.07 6.21 10.83
CA GLY A 94 -14.09 6.88 10.02
C GLY A 94 -14.46 6.14 8.74
N ARG A 95 -13.49 5.44 8.14
CA ARG A 95 -13.62 4.71 6.87
C ARG A 95 -12.95 3.35 6.96
N HIS A 96 -13.30 2.47 6.02
CA HIS A 96 -12.66 1.17 5.83
C HIS A 96 -11.17 1.30 5.52
N SER A 97 -10.35 0.38 6.06
CA SER A 97 -8.91 0.31 5.76
C SER A 97 -8.67 -0.16 4.32
N MET A 98 -8.07 0.72 3.51
CA MET A 98 -7.78 0.43 2.11
C MET A 98 -6.76 -0.71 1.98
N PRO A 99 -6.87 -1.58 0.94
CA PRO A 99 -5.83 -2.53 0.63
C PRO A 99 -4.53 -1.80 0.24
N LEU A 100 -3.38 -2.32 0.68
CA LEU A 100 -2.08 -1.73 0.38
C LEU A 100 -1.39 -2.39 -0.81
N THR A 101 -1.90 -3.52 -1.28
CA THR A 101 -1.33 -4.25 -2.40
C THR A 101 -1.28 -3.39 -3.66
N ASN A 102 -0.12 -3.35 -4.30
CA ASN A 102 0.14 -2.56 -5.51
C ASN A 102 0.00 -1.03 -5.35
N ALA A 103 0.02 -0.48 -4.13
CA ALA A 103 0.01 0.96 -3.88
C ALA A 103 1.10 1.73 -4.66
N LYS A 104 2.24 1.08 -4.95
CA LYS A 104 3.34 1.59 -5.78
C LYS A 104 2.87 2.07 -7.17
N TYR A 105 1.83 1.42 -7.73
CA TYR A 105 1.36 1.66 -9.10
C TYR A 105 0.10 2.53 -9.15
N TYR A 106 -0.25 3.22 -8.08
CA TYR A 106 -1.32 4.21 -8.10
C TYR A 106 -0.81 5.53 -8.71
N PRO A 107 -1.21 5.85 -9.96
CA PRO A 107 -0.55 6.89 -10.74
C PRO A 107 -0.77 8.31 -10.20
N ASN A 108 -1.87 8.54 -9.47
CA ASN A 108 -2.13 9.83 -8.85
C ASN A 108 -1.12 10.14 -7.73
N GLY A 109 -0.61 9.10 -7.02
CA GLY A 109 0.35 9.25 -5.94
C GLY A 109 -0.19 9.93 -4.67
N ARG A 110 -1.49 10.23 -4.62
CA ARG A 110 -2.19 10.76 -3.45
C ARG A 110 -2.95 9.64 -2.73
N PHE A 111 -3.02 9.70 -1.40
CA PHE A 111 -3.48 8.58 -0.59
C PHE A 111 -4.63 8.96 0.35
N PHE A 112 -5.27 7.95 0.94
CA PHE A 112 -6.59 7.90 1.56
C PHE A 112 -7.74 7.94 0.55
N TRP A 113 -8.95 7.55 0.98
CA TRP A 113 -10.16 7.59 0.16
C TRP A 113 -10.50 8.99 -0.39
N ASP A 114 -10.10 10.03 0.34
CA ASP A 114 -10.28 11.44 -0.02
C ASP A 114 -9.01 12.09 -0.59
N GLN A 115 -7.94 11.33 -0.79
CA GLN A 115 -6.67 11.78 -1.37
C GLN A 115 -6.04 12.98 -0.65
N ARG A 116 -6.33 13.16 0.66
CA ARG A 116 -5.81 14.28 1.45
C ARG A 116 -4.30 14.25 1.63
N ALA A 117 -3.65 13.06 1.64
CA ALA A 117 -2.21 12.94 1.71
C ALA A 117 -1.57 13.09 0.33
N ALA A 118 -0.61 13.98 0.18
CA ALA A 118 0.02 14.29 -1.10
C ALA A 118 1.07 13.24 -1.53
N SER A 119 1.48 12.36 -0.61
CA SER A 119 2.42 11.27 -0.87
C SER A 119 2.18 10.11 0.10
N LEU A 120 2.81 8.98 -0.17
CA LEU A 120 2.78 7.85 0.78
C LEU A 120 3.58 8.17 2.05
N GLU A 121 4.65 8.94 1.91
CA GLU A 121 5.47 9.41 3.04
C GLU A 121 4.67 10.26 4.03
N GLU A 122 3.75 11.07 3.53
CA GLU A 122 2.82 11.83 4.37
C GLU A 122 1.73 10.91 4.94
N GLN A 123 1.18 10.04 4.12
CA GLN A 123 0.08 9.15 4.52
C GLN A 123 0.44 8.26 5.70
N VAL A 124 1.63 7.61 5.69
CA VAL A 124 2.01 6.63 6.73
C VAL A 124 2.18 7.22 8.13
N LEU A 125 2.36 8.54 8.25
CA LEU A 125 2.46 9.23 9.54
C LEU A 125 1.10 9.67 10.10
N ALA A 126 0.07 9.76 9.27
CA ALA A 126 -1.24 10.27 9.68
C ALA A 126 -1.97 9.32 10.66
N PRO A 127 -2.07 7.98 10.42
CA PRO A 127 -2.69 7.06 11.35
C PRO A 127 -2.03 7.01 12.73
N ILE A 128 -0.70 7.22 12.77
CA ILE A 128 0.06 7.26 14.03
C ILE A 128 -0.44 8.39 14.92
N GLN A 129 -0.76 9.54 14.31
CA GLN A 129 -1.20 10.75 15.01
C GLN A 129 -2.71 10.83 15.21
N ASP A 130 -3.48 9.97 14.54
CA ASP A 130 -4.93 9.96 14.68
C ASP A 130 -5.37 9.51 16.09
N LEU A 131 -6.24 10.30 16.72
CA LEU A 131 -6.67 10.10 18.10
C LEU A 131 -7.55 8.86 18.30
N VAL A 132 -8.10 8.31 17.23
CA VAL A 132 -8.85 7.05 17.24
C VAL A 132 -7.95 5.87 16.88
N GLU A 133 -7.07 6.03 15.87
CA GLU A 133 -6.28 4.93 15.34
C GLU A 133 -5.13 4.54 16.26
N MET A 134 -4.06 5.36 16.38
CA MET A 134 -2.87 4.99 17.16
C MET A 134 -2.52 5.98 18.30
N GLY A 135 -3.04 7.22 18.27
CA GLY A 135 -3.07 8.19 19.36
C GLY A 135 -1.72 8.75 19.81
N MET A 136 -0.67 8.70 18.98
CA MET A 136 0.69 9.07 19.36
C MET A 136 1.19 10.29 18.58
N THR A 137 1.80 11.26 19.27
CA THR A 137 2.51 12.34 18.58
C THR A 137 3.85 11.84 18.00
N LEU A 138 4.34 12.48 16.92
CA LEU A 138 5.63 12.10 16.32
C LEU A 138 6.82 12.22 17.30
N PRO A 139 6.95 13.27 18.14
CA PRO A 139 8.01 13.32 19.16
C PRO A 139 7.95 12.19 20.20
N GLN A 140 6.74 11.77 20.59
CA GLN A 140 6.56 10.62 21.49
C GLN A 140 7.01 9.32 20.81
N LEU A 141 6.63 9.12 19.54
CA LEU A 141 7.06 7.98 18.75
C LEU A 141 8.59 7.91 18.63
N GLU A 142 9.22 9.00 18.21
CA GLU A 142 10.68 9.06 18.08
C GLU A 142 11.39 8.71 19.39
N THR A 143 10.92 9.28 20.51
CA THR A 143 11.48 9.00 21.85
C THR A 143 11.30 7.54 22.23
N LYS A 144 10.12 6.97 21.96
CA LYS A 144 9.81 5.58 22.26
C LYS A 144 10.69 4.61 21.47
N LEU A 145 10.86 4.85 20.17
CA LEU A 145 11.70 4.00 19.31
C LEU A 145 13.18 4.09 19.68
N ARG A 146 13.69 5.27 20.09
CA ARG A 146 15.08 5.40 20.58
C ARG A 146 15.36 4.55 21.82
N ASN A 147 14.36 4.28 22.63
CA ASN A 147 14.49 3.45 23.83
C ASN A 147 14.37 1.94 23.56
N LEU A 148 14.05 1.53 22.34
CA LEU A 148 13.99 0.14 21.94
C LEU A 148 15.31 -0.28 21.28
N PRO A 149 16.07 -1.22 21.87
CA PRO A 149 17.47 -1.45 21.51
C PRO A 149 17.69 -1.94 20.07
N TYR A 150 16.68 -2.60 19.46
CA TYR A 150 16.80 -3.13 18.11
C TYR A 150 16.66 -2.07 17.00
N TYR A 151 16.06 -0.91 17.28
CA TYR A 151 15.87 0.12 16.25
C TYR A 151 17.17 0.82 15.84
N SER A 152 18.09 1.06 16.78
CA SER A 152 19.39 1.67 16.47
C SER A 152 20.10 0.93 15.33
N SER A 153 20.20 -0.40 15.42
CA SER A 153 20.84 -1.24 14.39
C SER A 153 20.06 -1.21 13.07
N LEU A 154 18.72 -1.28 13.13
CA LEU A 154 17.87 -1.26 11.93
C LEU A 154 17.97 0.07 11.17
N PHE A 155 17.96 1.21 11.89
CA PHE A 155 18.13 2.53 11.28
C PHE A 155 19.53 2.69 10.69
N THR A 156 20.56 2.20 11.38
CA THR A 156 21.94 2.20 10.85
C THR A 156 22.04 1.41 9.53
N LYS A 157 21.45 0.22 9.48
CA LYS A 157 21.42 -0.59 8.25
C LYS A 157 20.65 0.09 7.11
N ALA A 158 19.56 0.79 7.41
CA ALA A 158 18.70 1.43 6.42
C ALA A 158 19.26 2.78 5.91
N PHE A 159 19.88 3.58 6.80
CA PHE A 159 20.23 4.98 6.51
C PHE A 159 21.71 5.34 6.78
N GLY A 160 22.54 4.38 7.22
CA GLY A 160 23.96 4.59 7.45
C GLY A 160 24.31 5.06 8.86
N ASP A 161 23.34 5.55 9.65
CA ASP A 161 23.53 5.96 11.06
C ASP A 161 22.27 5.68 11.89
N ALA A 162 22.39 5.73 13.23
CA ALA A 162 21.32 5.38 14.18
C ALA A 162 20.30 6.50 14.43
N THR A 163 20.29 7.58 13.66
CA THR A 163 19.35 8.70 13.87
C THR A 163 17.91 8.24 13.63
N ILE A 164 17.06 8.38 14.65
CA ILE A 164 15.64 8.07 14.61
C ILE A 164 14.85 9.37 14.64
N ASN A 165 14.14 9.63 13.55
CA ASN A 165 13.20 10.76 13.42
C ASN A 165 12.01 10.38 12.54
N SER A 166 10.95 11.16 12.60
CA SER A 166 9.70 10.93 11.87
C SER A 166 9.88 10.87 10.37
N ASN A 167 10.78 11.66 9.79
CA ASN A 167 11.10 11.59 8.36
C ASN A 167 11.64 10.22 7.96
N ARG A 168 12.65 9.68 8.67
CA ARG A 168 13.19 8.35 8.37
C ARG A 168 12.20 7.22 8.63
N ILE A 169 11.33 7.38 9.65
CA ILE A 169 10.22 6.46 9.91
C ILE A 169 9.28 6.42 8.70
N SER A 170 8.90 7.58 8.18
CA SER A 170 8.02 7.66 7.01
C SER A 170 8.67 7.08 5.76
N LEU A 171 9.93 7.37 5.51
CA LEU A 171 10.68 6.81 4.37
C LEU A 171 10.70 5.27 4.42
N ALA A 172 11.02 4.69 5.58
CA ALA A 172 11.08 3.23 5.74
C ALA A 172 9.70 2.57 5.59
N LEU A 173 8.66 3.10 6.24
CA LEU A 173 7.29 2.60 6.10
C LEU A 173 6.81 2.64 4.65
N SER A 174 7.07 3.75 3.94
CA SER A 174 6.69 3.92 2.54
C SER A 174 7.44 2.95 1.62
N GLN A 175 8.73 2.67 1.87
CA GLN A 175 9.48 1.65 1.14
C GLN A 175 8.83 0.27 1.31
N PHE A 176 8.46 -0.10 2.54
CA PHE A 176 7.79 -1.38 2.80
C PHE A 176 6.43 -1.45 2.10
N VAL A 177 5.57 -0.44 2.25
CA VAL A 177 4.25 -0.43 1.59
C VAL A 177 4.38 -0.53 0.08
N ARG A 178 5.29 0.22 -0.55
CA ARG A 178 5.55 0.10 -2.01
C ARG A 178 6.14 -1.24 -2.43
N SER A 179 6.74 -1.99 -1.52
CA SER A 179 7.24 -3.34 -1.81
C SER A 179 6.15 -4.41 -1.81
N ILE A 180 4.94 -4.10 -1.30
CA ILE A 180 3.80 -5.01 -1.30
C ILE A 180 3.21 -5.06 -2.70
N VAL A 181 3.75 -5.92 -3.54
CA VAL A 181 3.31 -6.11 -4.93
C VAL A 181 2.75 -7.52 -5.15
N SER A 182 1.72 -7.63 -5.98
CA SER A 182 1.06 -8.90 -6.29
C SER A 182 0.78 -8.98 -7.79
N PHE A 183 1.59 -9.78 -8.50
CA PHE A 183 1.52 -10.01 -9.93
C PHE A 183 1.77 -11.49 -10.27
N GLN A 184 1.14 -12.39 -9.49
CA GLN A 184 1.25 -13.83 -9.68
C GLN A 184 -0.14 -14.50 -9.77
N SER A 185 -1.19 -13.70 -10.00
CA SER A 185 -2.53 -14.24 -10.18
C SER A 185 -2.65 -15.03 -11.48
N LYS A 186 -3.74 -15.78 -11.59
CA LYS A 186 -4.07 -16.49 -12.82
C LYS A 186 -4.17 -15.53 -14.03
N TYR A 187 -4.64 -14.28 -13.79
CA TYR A 187 -4.65 -13.23 -14.80
C TYR A 187 -3.23 -12.86 -15.23
N ASP A 188 -2.33 -12.61 -14.27
CA ASP A 188 -0.96 -12.20 -14.57
C ASP A 188 -0.20 -13.25 -15.38
N VAL A 189 -0.41 -14.54 -15.08
CA VAL A 189 0.17 -15.65 -15.83
C VAL A 189 -0.35 -15.65 -17.27
N GLY A 190 -1.64 -15.48 -17.47
CA GLY A 190 -2.23 -15.38 -18.82
C GLY A 190 -1.75 -14.15 -19.57
N ARG A 191 -1.70 -12.99 -18.87
CA ARG A 191 -1.25 -11.72 -19.45
C ARG A 191 0.21 -11.77 -19.92
N ALA A 192 1.07 -12.44 -19.18
CA ALA A 192 2.51 -12.55 -19.50
C ALA A 192 2.79 -13.27 -20.83
N THR A 193 1.81 -13.95 -21.43
CA THR A 193 1.95 -14.60 -22.74
C THR A 193 1.73 -13.66 -23.92
N PHE A 194 1.33 -12.40 -23.66
CA PHE A 194 1.07 -11.39 -24.68
C PHE A 194 2.20 -10.34 -24.76
N PRO A 195 2.25 -9.55 -25.84
CA PRO A 195 3.26 -8.50 -25.99
C PRO A 195 3.33 -7.56 -24.78
N VAL A 196 4.56 -7.17 -24.42
CA VAL A 196 4.86 -6.41 -23.19
C VAL A 196 4.28 -5.00 -23.23
N ASN A 197 4.35 -4.34 -24.39
CA ASN A 197 4.06 -2.91 -24.55
C ASN A 197 2.60 -2.59 -24.92
N SER A 198 1.74 -3.59 -24.97
CA SER A 198 0.33 -3.39 -25.29
C SER A 198 -0.55 -4.35 -24.51
N ALA A 199 -1.61 -3.83 -23.89
CA ALA A 199 -2.61 -4.66 -23.27
C ALA A 199 -3.31 -5.55 -24.33
N PRO A 200 -3.59 -6.83 -24.03
CA PRO A 200 -4.35 -7.68 -24.93
C PRO A 200 -5.77 -7.13 -25.11
N ALA A 201 -6.34 -7.34 -26.31
CA ALA A 201 -7.75 -7.00 -26.56
C ALA A 201 -8.67 -7.70 -25.54
N PRO A 202 -9.82 -7.13 -25.17
CA PRO A 202 -10.75 -7.74 -24.20
C PRO A 202 -11.11 -9.20 -24.55
N ASN A 203 -11.31 -9.51 -25.81
CA ASN A 203 -11.65 -10.83 -26.32
C ASN A 203 -10.44 -11.77 -26.56
N ALA A 204 -9.21 -11.30 -26.30
CA ALA A 204 -8.02 -12.16 -26.42
C ALA A 204 -8.11 -13.35 -25.46
N VAL A 205 -7.88 -14.56 -25.95
CA VAL A 205 -8.01 -15.79 -25.14
C VAL A 205 -6.74 -16.03 -24.33
N PHE A 206 -6.89 -16.11 -23.00
CA PHE A 206 -5.83 -16.57 -22.11
C PHE A 206 -5.91 -18.10 -22.03
N SER A 207 -4.86 -18.80 -22.45
CA SER A 207 -4.84 -20.27 -22.55
C SER A 207 -4.97 -20.98 -21.20
N ASN A 208 -4.59 -20.29 -20.10
CA ASN A 208 -4.74 -20.78 -18.74
C ASN A 208 -6.11 -20.50 -18.11
N PHE A 209 -7.01 -19.80 -18.82
CA PHE A 209 -8.38 -19.53 -18.40
C PHE A 209 -9.35 -20.55 -19.00
N THR A 210 -10.39 -20.89 -18.25
CA THR A 210 -11.56 -21.60 -18.80
C THR A 210 -12.33 -20.70 -19.78
N ILE A 211 -13.28 -21.29 -20.54
CA ILE A 211 -14.16 -20.52 -21.40
C ILE A 211 -14.93 -19.45 -20.61
N ALA A 212 -15.47 -19.80 -19.43
CA ALA A 212 -16.22 -18.88 -18.58
C ALA A 212 -15.33 -17.75 -18.05
N GLU A 213 -14.10 -18.02 -17.64
CA GLU A 213 -13.15 -17.02 -17.18
C GLU A 213 -12.73 -16.07 -18.30
N ASN A 214 -12.47 -16.58 -19.50
CA ASN A 214 -12.20 -15.74 -20.67
C ASN A 214 -13.39 -14.83 -21.00
N ARG A 215 -14.62 -15.36 -20.90
CA ARG A 215 -15.83 -14.57 -21.11
C ARG A 215 -16.00 -13.50 -20.03
N GLY A 216 -15.75 -13.85 -18.76
CA GLY A 216 -15.76 -12.88 -17.65
C GLY A 216 -14.74 -11.76 -17.82
N LYS A 217 -13.50 -12.11 -18.25
CA LYS A 217 -12.45 -11.14 -18.58
C LYS A 217 -12.87 -10.21 -19.72
N GLU A 218 -13.43 -10.76 -20.79
CA GLU A 218 -13.94 -9.97 -21.92
C GLU A 218 -15.01 -8.99 -21.47
N ILE A 219 -16.00 -9.42 -20.68
CA ILE A 219 -17.06 -8.58 -20.14
C ILE A 219 -16.47 -7.47 -19.27
N PHE A 220 -15.55 -7.80 -18.35
CA PHE A 220 -14.93 -6.85 -17.44
C PHE A 220 -14.13 -5.75 -18.16
N LEU A 221 -13.34 -6.14 -19.16
CA LEU A 221 -12.48 -5.22 -19.93
C LEU A 221 -13.21 -4.51 -21.06
N SER A 222 -14.42 -4.92 -21.39
CA SER A 222 -15.21 -4.35 -22.49
C SER A 222 -15.65 -2.92 -22.17
N PRO A 223 -15.45 -1.95 -23.08
CA PRO A 223 -15.92 -0.58 -22.90
C PRO A 223 -17.42 -0.47 -22.63
N GLN A 224 -18.22 -1.42 -23.17
CA GLN A 224 -19.68 -1.41 -23.05
C GLN A 224 -20.16 -1.66 -21.61
N ASN A 225 -19.37 -2.36 -20.80
CA ASN A 225 -19.75 -2.70 -19.41
C ASN A 225 -19.19 -1.74 -18.35
N ALA A 226 -18.36 -0.80 -18.77
CA ALA A 226 -17.77 0.26 -17.95
C ALA A 226 -16.97 -0.17 -16.68
N CYS A 227 -16.82 -1.49 -16.39
CA CYS A 227 -16.05 -1.95 -15.23
C CYS A 227 -14.60 -1.43 -15.28
N ALA A 228 -13.95 -1.53 -16.44
CA ALA A 228 -12.60 -1.04 -16.67
C ALA A 228 -12.48 0.50 -16.66
N ALA A 229 -13.58 1.25 -16.65
CA ALA A 229 -13.55 2.71 -16.47
C ALA A 229 -13.10 3.09 -15.04
N CYS A 230 -13.38 2.24 -14.04
CA CYS A 230 -12.94 2.41 -12.66
C CYS A 230 -11.81 1.44 -12.29
N HIS A 231 -11.82 0.22 -12.87
CA HIS A 231 -10.82 -0.82 -12.64
C HIS A 231 -9.95 -0.99 -13.90
N GLY A 232 -9.48 0.13 -14.43
CA GLY A 232 -8.68 0.16 -15.66
C GLY A 232 -7.22 -0.20 -15.44
N SER A 233 -6.46 -0.14 -16.53
CA SER A 233 -5.07 -0.55 -16.63
C SER A 233 -4.84 -2.01 -16.20
N GLU A 234 -3.60 -2.47 -16.30
CA GLU A 234 -3.20 -3.83 -15.90
C GLU A 234 -2.91 -3.93 -14.39
N THR A 235 -3.04 -2.81 -13.66
CA THR A 235 -3.01 -2.76 -12.19
C THR A 235 -4.41 -2.67 -11.58
N PHE A 236 -5.45 -2.66 -12.42
CA PHE A 236 -6.86 -2.54 -12.03
C PHE A 236 -7.17 -1.30 -11.20
N THR A 237 -6.41 -0.23 -11.39
CA THR A 237 -6.59 1.07 -10.74
C THR A 237 -6.95 2.14 -11.77
N ALA A 238 -7.89 3.03 -11.40
CA ALA A 238 -8.18 4.22 -12.18
C ALA A 238 -7.23 5.36 -11.78
N PRO A 239 -6.82 6.22 -12.74
CA PRO A 239 -5.98 7.38 -12.44
C PRO A 239 -6.76 8.53 -11.78
N GLN A 240 -8.08 8.45 -11.74
CA GLN A 240 -8.97 9.49 -11.25
C GLN A 240 -10.05 8.89 -10.34
N GLU A 241 -10.53 9.71 -9.44
CA GLU A 241 -11.64 9.42 -8.55
C GLU A 241 -12.93 9.19 -9.34
N LYS A 242 -13.78 8.30 -8.84
CA LYS A 242 -15.07 7.97 -9.47
C LYS A 242 -16.16 7.93 -8.41
N ASN A 243 -17.30 8.50 -8.75
CA ASN A 243 -18.53 8.24 -8.02
C ASN A 243 -19.03 6.84 -8.39
N ASN A 244 -19.20 5.98 -7.39
CA ASN A 244 -19.65 4.60 -7.60
C ASN A 244 -21.17 4.46 -7.82
N GLY A 245 -21.93 5.56 -7.61
CA GLY A 245 -23.38 5.60 -7.82
C GLY A 245 -24.20 4.70 -6.89
N LEU A 246 -23.65 4.24 -5.75
CA LEU A 246 -24.35 3.34 -4.83
C LEU A 246 -25.40 4.04 -3.99
N ASP A 247 -25.17 5.29 -3.61
CA ASP A 247 -26.06 6.06 -2.76
C ASP A 247 -26.65 7.27 -3.51
N LEU A 248 -27.94 7.51 -3.38
CA LEU A 248 -28.59 8.73 -3.90
C LEU A 248 -28.11 9.97 -3.12
N THR A 249 -27.85 9.81 -1.83
CA THR A 249 -27.29 10.84 -0.96
C THR A 249 -26.22 10.22 -0.07
N THR A 250 -25.10 10.88 0.08
CA THR A 250 -24.03 10.41 0.97
C THR A 250 -23.57 11.52 1.91
N THR A 251 -23.26 11.15 3.15
CA THR A 251 -22.61 12.03 4.14
C THR A 251 -21.09 12.05 3.98
N ASP A 252 -20.52 11.01 3.37
CA ASP A 252 -19.10 10.94 3.05
C ASP A 252 -18.87 11.09 1.54
N ARG A 253 -18.54 12.28 1.12
CA ARG A 253 -18.25 12.60 -0.29
C ARG A 253 -16.82 12.23 -0.73
N GLY A 254 -16.03 11.58 0.14
CA GLY A 254 -14.66 11.20 -0.19
C GLY A 254 -13.84 12.38 -0.72
N PHE A 255 -13.22 12.22 -1.90
CA PHE A 255 -12.46 13.28 -2.58
C PHE A 255 -13.31 14.49 -2.95
N GLY A 256 -14.60 14.32 -3.23
CA GLY A 256 -15.52 15.42 -3.52
C GLY A 256 -15.61 16.44 -2.40
N PHE A 257 -15.39 16.04 -1.14
CA PHE A 257 -15.32 16.98 -0.01
C PHE A 257 -14.03 17.83 -0.09
N VAL A 258 -12.89 17.22 -0.35
CA VAL A 258 -11.58 17.90 -0.44
C VAL A 258 -11.50 18.81 -1.65
N ALA A 259 -12.05 18.36 -2.78
CA ALA A 259 -12.09 19.13 -4.03
C ALA A 259 -13.18 20.20 -4.06
N ASN A 260 -14.02 20.30 -3.02
CA ASN A 260 -15.23 21.11 -3.02
C ASN A 260 -16.14 20.85 -4.24
N ASN A 261 -16.22 19.59 -4.66
CA ASN A 261 -16.95 19.13 -5.83
C ASN A 261 -18.15 18.28 -5.39
N THR A 262 -19.35 18.71 -5.77
CA THR A 262 -20.61 18.02 -5.43
C THR A 262 -20.97 16.87 -6.37
N ASN A 263 -20.23 16.72 -7.48
CA ASN A 263 -20.48 15.72 -8.52
C ASN A 263 -19.54 14.49 -8.43
N LEU A 264 -18.69 14.42 -7.40
CA LEU A 264 -17.78 13.29 -7.13
C LEU A 264 -18.30 12.44 -5.98
#